data_1bd823859b6084434bb8a03de89501cd
#
_entry.id   1bd823859b6084434bb8a03de89501cd
#
_cell.length_a   1.000
_cell.length_b   1.000
_cell.length_c   1.000
_cell.angle_alpha   90.00
_cell.angle_beta   90.00
_cell.angle_gamma   90.00
#
_symmetry.space_group_name_H-M   'P 1'
#
loop_
_entity.id
_entity.type
_entity.pdbx_description
1 polymer ?
#
loop_
_entity_poly.entity_id
_entity_poly.type
_entity_poly.pdbx_seq_one_letter_code
_entity_poly.pdbx_strand_id
1 'polypeptide(L)'
;MRKKGSLLRELPILVVVALVVSLFIKTFVVQFFYIPSGSMENTLQIKDRVAVNKVPFISKNISRGDVVVFRDPDDWLPEIVDYDTNKYVSKAKSALVAVGVLPNPTKQYLVKRVIGVEGDHIVCCTKAGNLTINDVEVTEPYIYGGNKPSEMKFDVTVPKGKLWVMGDHRGASADSRYHQEDINKGFVPISRVTGRVVAVIWPFKNITYVPKVDVLKK
;
A
#
# COMPACT_ATOMS: atom_id res chain seq x y z
N MET A 1 52.87 -3.56 11.30
CA MET A 1 52.20 -4.72 11.92
C MET A 1 50.81 -4.31 12.40
N ARG A 2 49.74 -4.65 11.71
CA ARG A 2 48.35 -4.38 12.12
C ARG A 2 47.99 -5.29 13.29
N LYS A 3 47.65 -4.71 14.47
CA LYS A 3 47.29 -5.43 15.70
C LYS A 3 46.01 -6.28 15.45
N LYS A 4 46.14 -7.60 15.35
CA LYS A 4 45.05 -8.57 15.26
C LYS A 4 44.05 -8.52 16.43
N GLY A 5 44.31 -7.75 17.49
CA GLY A 5 43.41 -7.60 18.64
C GLY A 5 42.31 -6.54 18.52
N SER A 6 42.36 -5.66 17.50
CA SER A 6 41.37 -4.60 17.26
C SER A 6 40.11 -5.15 16.63
N LEU A 7 40.19 -6.08 15.65
CA LEU A 7 39.05 -6.60 14.92
C LEU A 7 38.00 -7.31 15.79
N LEU A 8 38.43 -8.11 16.79
CA LEU A 8 37.51 -8.81 17.70
C LEU A 8 36.76 -7.84 18.64
N ARG A 9 37.32 -6.68 18.90
CA ARG A 9 36.74 -5.63 19.75
C ARG A 9 35.81 -4.71 18.93
N GLU A 10 36.10 -4.50 17.67
CA GLU A 10 35.35 -3.64 16.76
C GLU A 10 34.10 -4.37 16.18
N LEU A 11 34.19 -5.70 16.01
CA LEU A 11 33.11 -6.53 15.46
C LEU A 11 31.75 -6.34 16.17
N PRO A 12 31.65 -6.43 17.52
CA PRO A 12 30.37 -6.24 18.20
C PRO A 12 29.81 -4.82 18.00
N ILE A 13 30.67 -3.81 17.97
CA ILE A 13 30.22 -2.42 17.70
C ILE A 13 29.71 -2.29 16.31
N LEU A 14 30.37 -2.85 15.29
CA LEU A 14 29.91 -2.85 13.91
C LEU A 14 28.57 -3.57 13.75
N VAL A 15 28.39 -4.70 14.44
CA VAL A 15 27.11 -5.44 14.44
C VAL A 15 26.00 -4.58 15.04
N VAL A 16 26.23 -3.95 16.18
CA VAL A 16 25.24 -3.06 16.83
C VAL A 16 24.88 -1.89 15.91
N VAL A 17 25.87 -1.22 15.32
CA VAL A 17 25.63 -0.11 14.38
C VAL A 17 24.84 -0.59 13.18
N ALA A 18 25.20 -1.72 12.58
CA ALA A 18 24.48 -2.30 11.45
C ALA A 18 23.02 -2.63 11.80
N LEU A 19 22.75 -3.17 12.98
CA LEU A 19 21.39 -3.45 13.47
C LEU A 19 20.60 -2.15 13.68
N VAL A 20 21.19 -1.14 14.28
CA VAL A 20 20.53 0.17 14.50
C VAL A 20 20.18 0.82 13.15
N VAL A 21 21.13 0.86 12.21
CA VAL A 21 20.92 1.41 10.87
C VAL A 21 19.85 0.61 10.11
N SER A 22 19.91 -0.72 10.16
CA SER A 22 18.90 -1.59 9.54
C SER A 22 17.51 -1.34 10.13
N LEU A 23 17.40 -1.23 11.45
CA LEU A 23 16.14 -0.93 12.13
C LEU A 23 15.61 0.45 11.73
N PHE A 24 16.48 1.45 11.65
CA PHE A 24 16.12 2.80 11.20
C PHE A 24 15.57 2.79 9.78
N ILE A 25 16.28 2.15 8.85
CA ILE A 25 15.83 2.04 7.45
C ILE A 25 14.48 1.33 7.36
N LYS A 26 14.32 0.19 8.04
CA LYS A 26 13.07 -0.56 8.08
C LYS A 26 11.90 0.26 8.67
N THR A 27 12.18 1.06 9.69
CA THR A 27 11.14 1.81 10.39
C THR A 27 10.70 3.05 9.60
N PHE A 28 11.63 3.77 8.98
CA PHE A 28 11.36 5.10 8.41
C PHE A 28 11.44 5.18 6.90
N VAL A 29 12.13 4.26 6.22
CA VAL A 29 12.42 4.41 4.79
C VAL A 29 11.67 3.39 3.94
N VAL A 30 11.85 2.09 4.17
CA VAL A 30 11.32 1.02 3.33
C VAL A 30 10.68 -0.07 4.16
N GLN A 31 9.51 -0.53 3.70
CA GLN A 31 8.82 -1.70 4.26
C GLN A 31 8.43 -2.65 3.14
N PHE A 32 8.47 -3.95 3.43
CA PHE A 32 8.11 -4.99 2.47
C PHE A 32 6.73 -5.56 2.80
N PHE A 33 5.94 -5.80 1.75
CA PHE A 33 4.62 -6.41 1.87
C PHE A 33 4.46 -7.55 0.88
N TYR A 34 3.64 -8.52 1.26
CA TYR A 34 3.19 -9.63 0.42
C TYR A 34 1.82 -9.30 -0.15
N ILE A 35 1.59 -9.64 -1.41
CA ILE A 35 0.32 -9.40 -2.12
C ILE A 35 -0.51 -10.68 -2.11
N PRO A 36 -1.57 -10.78 -1.28
CA PRO A 36 -2.37 -11.99 -1.16
C PRO A 36 -3.52 -12.08 -2.17
N SER A 37 -3.95 -10.96 -2.75
CA SER A 37 -5.17 -10.88 -3.57
C SER A 37 -4.91 -10.29 -4.95
N GLY A 38 -5.82 -10.57 -5.91
CA GLY A 38 -5.74 -10.11 -7.29
C GLY A 38 -6.30 -8.70 -7.53
N SER A 39 -6.69 -7.94 -6.51
CA SER A 39 -7.35 -6.63 -6.71
C SER A 39 -6.49 -5.58 -7.43
N MET A 40 -5.18 -5.80 -7.53
CA MET A 40 -4.22 -4.94 -8.23
C MET A 40 -3.59 -5.63 -9.45
N GLU A 41 -4.19 -6.74 -9.93
CA GLU A 41 -3.72 -7.42 -11.14
C GLU A 41 -3.72 -6.48 -12.33
N ASN A 42 -2.82 -6.70 -13.23
CA ASN A 42 -2.19 -5.88 -14.24
C ASN A 42 -0.95 -5.10 -13.71
N THR A 43 -0.99 -4.57 -12.50
CA THR A 43 0.16 -3.88 -11.88
C THR A 43 0.90 -4.77 -10.90
N LEU A 44 0.20 -5.50 -10.03
CA LEU A 44 0.77 -6.41 -9.03
C LEU A 44 0.09 -7.78 -9.14
N GLN A 45 0.89 -8.84 -9.09
CA GLN A 45 0.38 -10.21 -9.16
C GLN A 45 0.22 -10.81 -7.77
N ILE A 46 -0.67 -11.81 -7.64
CA ILE A 46 -0.78 -12.61 -6.41
C ILE A 46 0.58 -13.26 -6.13
N LYS A 47 1.01 -13.26 -4.85
CA LYS A 47 2.31 -13.75 -4.34
C LYS A 47 3.49 -12.83 -4.61
N ASP A 48 3.32 -11.68 -5.24
CA ASP A 48 4.38 -10.68 -5.31
C ASP A 48 4.79 -10.20 -3.92
N ARG A 49 6.06 -9.87 -3.76
CA ARG A 49 6.55 -9.08 -2.62
C ARG A 49 6.98 -7.73 -3.13
N VAL A 50 6.48 -6.70 -2.50
CA VAL A 50 6.68 -5.32 -2.94
C VAL A 50 7.49 -4.52 -1.93
N ALA A 51 8.33 -3.63 -2.44
CA ALA A 51 9.00 -2.61 -1.65
C ALA A 51 8.13 -1.36 -1.59
N VAL A 52 7.91 -0.87 -0.39
CA VAL A 52 7.07 0.29 -0.09
C VAL A 52 7.93 1.39 0.50
N ASN A 53 8.01 2.51 -0.20
CA ASN A 53 8.72 3.71 0.26
C ASN A 53 7.80 4.52 1.19
N LYS A 54 8.27 4.78 2.42
CA LYS A 54 7.52 5.50 3.45
C LYS A 54 7.82 7.00 3.45
N VAL A 55 8.92 7.43 2.86
CA VAL A 55 9.39 8.82 2.88
C VAL A 55 8.39 9.82 2.29
N PRO A 56 7.70 9.56 1.15
CA PRO A 56 6.69 10.47 0.61
C PRO A 56 5.55 10.79 1.58
N PHE A 57 5.25 9.86 2.51
CA PHE A 57 4.17 10.01 3.49
C PHE A 57 4.58 10.84 4.70
N ILE A 58 5.87 10.84 5.05
CA ILE A 58 6.43 11.76 6.05
C ILE A 58 6.30 13.20 5.54
N SER A 59 6.47 13.42 4.23
CA SER A 59 6.33 14.73 3.56
C SER A 59 4.93 15.03 3.03
N LYS A 60 3.92 14.16 3.27
CA LYS A 60 2.53 14.29 2.77
C LYS A 60 2.41 14.42 1.24
N ASN A 61 3.34 13.89 0.51
CA ASN A 61 3.44 14.06 -0.95
C ASN A 61 2.80 12.85 -1.68
N ILE A 62 1.47 12.72 -1.55
CA ILE A 62 0.66 11.70 -2.23
C ILE A 62 0.04 12.33 -3.47
N SER A 63 0.06 11.61 -4.57
CA SER A 63 -0.49 12.09 -5.84
C SER A 63 -1.41 11.05 -6.46
N ARG A 64 -2.28 11.51 -7.35
CA ARG A 64 -3.09 10.64 -8.21
C ARG A 64 -2.16 9.67 -8.96
N GLY A 65 -2.61 8.43 -9.14
CA GLY A 65 -1.87 7.37 -9.79
C GLY A 65 -0.85 6.64 -8.90
N ASP A 66 -0.54 7.13 -7.70
CA ASP A 66 0.29 6.38 -6.75
C ASP A 66 -0.39 5.09 -6.31
N VAL A 67 0.35 3.99 -6.28
CA VAL A 67 -0.10 2.74 -5.66
C VAL A 67 0.32 2.77 -4.20
N VAL A 68 -0.66 2.73 -3.29
CA VAL A 68 -0.42 2.92 -1.85
C VAL A 68 -0.79 1.69 -1.03
N VAL A 69 -0.01 1.45 0.01
CA VAL A 69 -0.33 0.51 1.08
C VAL A 69 -0.88 1.30 2.25
N PHE A 70 -2.04 0.90 2.75
CA PHE A 70 -2.68 1.55 3.89
C PHE A 70 -3.28 0.54 4.84
N ARG A 71 -3.44 0.93 6.09
CA ARG A 71 -4.16 0.13 7.09
C ARG A 71 -5.65 0.24 6.84
N ASP A 72 -6.34 -0.86 7.03
CA ASP A 72 -7.79 -0.93 6.91
C ASP A 72 -8.44 0.27 7.65
N PRO A 73 -9.23 1.10 6.96
CA PRO A 73 -9.82 2.29 7.57
C PRO A 73 -11.06 2.01 8.39
N ASP A 74 -11.94 1.14 7.93
CA ASP A 74 -13.30 0.93 8.43
C ASP A 74 -13.71 -0.56 8.34
N ASP A 75 -12.78 -1.48 8.65
CA ASP A 75 -13.01 -2.93 8.63
C ASP A 75 -13.45 -3.46 7.26
N TRP A 76 -12.81 -2.96 6.19
CA TRP A 76 -13.03 -3.42 4.81
C TRP A 76 -12.66 -4.89 4.59
N LEU A 77 -11.80 -5.42 5.44
CA LEU A 77 -11.41 -6.83 5.44
C LEU A 77 -12.07 -7.55 6.63
N PRO A 78 -12.43 -8.84 6.47
CA PRO A 78 -12.97 -9.63 7.57
C PRO A 78 -11.94 -9.72 8.70
N GLU A 79 -12.40 -9.74 9.95
CA GLU A 79 -11.54 -9.91 11.12
C GLU A 79 -10.72 -11.20 11.03
N ILE A 80 -9.41 -11.08 11.25
CA ILE A 80 -8.54 -12.24 11.39
C ILE A 80 -8.63 -12.74 12.84
N VAL A 81 -9.37 -13.80 13.05
CA VAL A 81 -9.39 -14.50 14.35
C VAL A 81 -8.12 -15.35 14.47
N ASP A 82 -7.18 -14.92 15.31
CA ASP A 82 -5.96 -15.71 15.59
C ASP A 82 -6.30 -16.84 16.59
N TYR A 83 -6.37 -18.08 16.10
CA TYR A 83 -6.65 -19.27 16.91
C TYR A 83 -5.42 -19.83 17.65
N ASP A 84 -4.31 -19.08 17.74
CA ASP A 84 -3.08 -19.57 18.37
C ASP A 84 -3.24 -19.62 19.90
N THR A 85 -3.59 -20.79 20.43
CA THR A 85 -3.88 -21.02 21.86
C THR A 85 -2.62 -21.23 22.71
N ASN A 86 -1.43 -21.34 22.12
CA ASN A 86 -0.20 -21.62 22.85
C ASN A 86 0.52 -20.35 23.33
N LYS A 87 0.44 -20.08 24.63
CA LYS A 87 0.99 -18.88 25.30
C LYS A 87 2.50 -18.64 25.07
N TYR A 88 3.30 -19.69 24.90
CA TYR A 88 4.75 -19.56 24.69
C TYR A 88 5.07 -19.21 23.24
N VAL A 89 4.34 -19.81 22.29
CA VAL A 89 4.44 -19.51 20.87
C VAL A 89 3.98 -18.05 20.61
N SER A 90 2.90 -17.61 21.27
CA SER A 90 2.39 -16.26 21.14
C SER A 90 3.40 -15.19 21.67
N LYS A 91 4.10 -15.45 22.77
CA LYS A 91 5.16 -14.56 23.30
C LYS A 91 6.36 -14.44 22.34
N ALA A 92 6.85 -15.58 21.82
CA ALA A 92 7.95 -15.58 20.86
C ALA A 92 7.54 -14.87 19.55
N LYS A 93 6.32 -15.12 19.05
CA LYS A 93 5.73 -14.46 17.88
C LYS A 93 5.61 -12.94 18.10
N SER A 94 5.10 -12.52 19.28
CA SER A 94 5.00 -11.10 19.66
C SER A 94 6.36 -10.40 19.70
N ALA A 95 7.41 -11.04 20.22
CA ALA A 95 8.76 -10.49 20.21
C ALA A 95 9.30 -10.33 18.77
N LEU A 96 9.08 -11.33 17.90
CA LEU A 96 9.48 -11.26 16.49
C LEU A 96 8.68 -10.21 15.70
N VAL A 97 7.41 -10.00 16.05
CA VAL A 97 6.57 -8.91 15.52
C VAL A 97 7.08 -7.55 16.00
N ALA A 98 7.44 -7.43 17.30
CA ALA A 98 7.93 -6.18 17.87
C ALA A 98 9.24 -5.71 17.22
N VAL A 99 10.16 -6.66 16.92
CA VAL A 99 11.41 -6.35 16.18
C VAL A 99 11.22 -6.32 14.66
N GLY A 100 9.97 -6.47 14.16
CA GLY A 100 9.64 -6.34 12.73
C GLY A 100 10.10 -7.51 11.85
N VAL A 101 10.41 -8.66 12.43
CA VAL A 101 10.76 -9.89 11.70
C VAL A 101 9.51 -10.56 11.15
N LEU A 102 8.41 -10.58 11.92
CA LEU A 102 7.11 -11.08 11.49
C LEU A 102 6.12 -9.93 11.27
N PRO A 103 5.18 -10.07 10.31
CA PRO A 103 4.09 -9.12 10.16
C PRO A 103 3.18 -9.17 11.39
N ASN A 104 2.62 -8.01 11.78
CA ASN A 104 1.66 -7.95 12.87
C ASN A 104 0.30 -8.49 12.37
N PRO A 105 -0.22 -9.60 12.89
CA PRO A 105 -1.45 -10.21 12.42
C PRO A 105 -2.69 -9.34 12.68
N THR A 106 -2.65 -8.46 13.70
CA THR A 106 -3.76 -7.57 14.03
C THR A 106 -3.84 -6.32 13.13
N LYS A 107 -2.82 -6.09 12.29
CA LYS A 107 -2.79 -4.96 11.36
C LYS A 107 -3.11 -5.45 9.97
N GLN A 108 -4.33 -5.27 9.54
CA GLN A 108 -4.74 -5.55 8.17
C GLN A 108 -4.31 -4.42 7.24
N TYR A 109 -3.74 -4.77 6.10
CA TYR A 109 -3.25 -3.82 5.10
C TYR A 109 -3.89 -4.10 3.75
N LEU A 110 -4.28 -3.02 3.07
CA LEU A 110 -4.76 -3.05 1.70
C LEU A 110 -3.77 -2.34 0.78
N VAL A 111 -3.80 -2.74 -0.48
CA VAL A 111 -3.04 -2.07 -1.56
C VAL A 111 -4.03 -1.63 -2.61
N LYS A 112 -4.06 -0.34 -2.95
CA LYS A 112 -4.93 0.25 -3.97
C LYS A 112 -4.21 1.40 -4.67
N ARG A 113 -4.75 1.84 -5.80
CA ARG A 113 -4.30 3.03 -6.51
C ARG A 113 -5.08 4.25 -6.07
N VAL A 114 -4.39 5.36 -5.86
CA VAL A 114 -4.98 6.68 -5.59
C VAL A 114 -5.58 7.22 -6.88
N ILE A 115 -6.90 7.38 -6.91
CA ILE A 115 -7.62 7.98 -8.03
C ILE A 115 -7.85 9.47 -7.78
N GLY A 116 -8.15 9.83 -6.53
CA GLY A 116 -8.34 11.22 -6.15
C GLY A 116 -7.67 11.57 -4.83
N VAL A 117 -7.25 12.83 -4.76
CA VAL A 117 -6.67 13.46 -3.58
C VAL A 117 -7.59 14.58 -3.09
N GLU A 118 -7.29 15.16 -1.92
CA GLU A 118 -8.05 16.26 -1.31
C GLU A 118 -8.49 17.31 -2.33
N GLY A 119 -9.79 17.61 -2.35
CA GLY A 119 -10.42 18.59 -3.23
C GLY A 119 -10.84 18.06 -4.60
N ASP A 120 -10.45 16.84 -4.97
CA ASP A 120 -10.87 16.29 -6.27
C ASP A 120 -12.34 15.91 -6.29
N HIS A 121 -13.02 16.32 -7.36
CA HIS A 121 -14.35 15.87 -7.72
C HIS A 121 -14.25 14.74 -8.73
N ILE A 122 -14.74 13.55 -8.39
CA ILE A 122 -14.61 12.33 -9.20
C ILE A 122 -15.99 11.80 -9.53
N VAL A 123 -16.27 11.66 -10.82
CA VAL A 123 -17.57 11.17 -11.30
C VAL A 123 -17.38 9.95 -12.18
N CYS A 124 -18.19 8.94 -11.97
CA CYS A 124 -18.34 7.81 -12.87
C CYS A 124 -19.77 7.77 -13.42
N CYS A 125 -19.94 7.66 -14.70
CA CYS A 125 -18.99 7.66 -15.79
C CYS A 125 -19.55 8.54 -16.92
N THR A 126 -18.69 8.99 -17.81
CA THR A 126 -19.12 9.67 -19.06
C THR A 126 -19.94 8.73 -19.93
N LYS A 127 -20.52 9.25 -21.03
CA LYS A 127 -21.21 8.42 -22.04
C LYS A 127 -20.27 7.39 -22.67
N ALA A 128 -18.97 7.67 -22.71
CA ALA A 128 -17.93 6.76 -23.19
C ALA A 128 -17.55 5.69 -22.16
N GLY A 129 -18.01 5.81 -20.89
CA GLY A 129 -17.73 4.87 -19.82
C GLY A 129 -16.49 5.19 -19.00
N ASN A 130 -15.87 6.34 -19.21
CA ASN A 130 -14.64 6.75 -18.53
C ASN A 130 -14.94 7.57 -17.27
N LEU A 131 -14.00 7.59 -16.30
CA LEU A 131 -14.08 8.49 -15.15
C LEU A 131 -13.78 9.93 -15.58
N THR A 132 -14.32 10.88 -14.83
CA THR A 132 -13.84 12.27 -14.84
C THR A 132 -13.25 12.64 -13.49
N ILE A 133 -12.21 13.46 -13.51
CA ILE A 133 -11.64 14.09 -12.33
C ILE A 133 -11.60 15.59 -12.59
N ASN A 134 -12.31 16.37 -11.77
CA ASN A 134 -12.46 17.82 -11.94
C ASN A 134 -12.93 18.17 -13.39
N ASP A 135 -13.96 17.47 -13.83
CA ASP A 135 -14.59 17.60 -15.16
C ASP A 135 -13.69 17.20 -16.34
N VAL A 136 -12.46 16.71 -16.09
CA VAL A 136 -11.55 16.20 -17.12
C VAL A 136 -11.67 14.69 -17.21
N GLU A 137 -11.98 14.18 -18.42
CA GLU A 137 -12.02 12.75 -18.69
C GLU A 137 -10.61 12.16 -18.58
N VAL A 138 -10.47 11.04 -17.84
CA VAL A 138 -9.18 10.42 -17.56
C VAL A 138 -8.97 9.13 -18.32
N THR A 139 -7.73 8.86 -18.69
CA THR A 139 -7.31 7.59 -19.28
C THR A 139 -6.59 6.75 -18.24
N GLU A 140 -7.01 5.50 -18.12
CA GLU A 140 -6.55 4.60 -17.07
C GLU A 140 -5.90 3.31 -17.66
N PRO A 141 -4.68 3.41 -18.21
CA PRO A 141 -4.04 2.31 -18.95
C PRO A 141 -3.65 1.12 -18.05
N TYR A 142 -3.72 1.30 -16.73
CA TYR A 142 -3.40 0.30 -15.73
C TYR A 142 -4.59 -0.61 -15.37
N ILE A 143 -5.79 -0.34 -15.86
CA ILE A 143 -6.95 -1.20 -15.60
C ILE A 143 -6.72 -2.58 -16.19
N TYR A 144 -7.06 -3.62 -15.42
CA TYR A 144 -7.02 -5.01 -15.86
C TYR A 144 -7.86 -5.21 -17.12
N GLY A 145 -7.30 -5.90 -18.12
CA GLY A 145 -7.93 -6.08 -19.42
C GLY A 145 -9.36 -6.60 -19.32
N GLY A 146 -10.27 -6.00 -20.10
CA GLY A 146 -11.69 -6.34 -20.12
C GLY A 146 -12.53 -5.70 -19.01
N ASN A 147 -11.92 -5.01 -18.06
CA ASN A 147 -12.66 -4.29 -17.03
C ASN A 147 -13.06 -2.89 -17.52
N LYS A 148 -14.25 -2.45 -17.11
CA LYS A 148 -14.65 -1.05 -17.20
C LYS A 148 -14.02 -0.24 -16.05
N PRO A 149 -13.90 1.09 -16.17
CA PRO A 149 -13.49 1.98 -15.09
C PRO A 149 -14.30 1.79 -13.80
N SER A 150 -15.62 1.58 -13.91
CA SER A 150 -16.46 1.11 -12.80
C SER A 150 -17.77 0.52 -13.33
N GLU A 151 -18.31 -0.46 -12.63
CA GLU A 151 -19.68 -0.96 -12.82
C GLU A 151 -20.69 -0.15 -11.98
N MET A 152 -20.22 0.60 -11.00
CA MET A 152 -21.04 1.44 -10.13
C MET A 152 -20.91 2.91 -10.52
N LYS A 153 -22.04 3.60 -10.54
CA LYS A 153 -22.04 5.08 -10.64
C LYS A 153 -21.72 5.68 -9.28
N PHE A 154 -20.92 6.72 -9.26
CA PHE A 154 -20.63 7.52 -8.10
C PHE A 154 -20.28 8.95 -8.50
N ASP A 155 -20.50 9.88 -7.58
CA ASP A 155 -20.21 11.30 -7.69
C ASP A 155 -19.74 11.74 -6.31
N VAL A 156 -18.42 11.98 -6.18
CA VAL A 156 -17.79 12.20 -4.87
C VAL A 156 -16.77 13.31 -4.94
N THR A 157 -16.71 14.12 -3.89
CA THR A 157 -15.63 15.09 -3.67
C THR A 157 -14.78 14.63 -2.51
N VAL A 158 -13.47 14.50 -2.74
CA VAL A 158 -12.52 13.98 -1.76
C VAL A 158 -12.32 14.99 -0.64
N PRO A 159 -12.66 14.66 0.62
CA PRO A 159 -12.50 15.57 1.75
C PRO A 159 -11.03 15.82 2.09
N LYS A 160 -10.79 16.90 2.84
CA LYS A 160 -9.47 17.25 3.36
C LYS A 160 -8.83 16.09 4.15
N GLY A 161 -7.58 15.81 3.85
CA GLY A 161 -6.79 14.76 4.52
C GLY A 161 -7.21 13.33 4.18
N LYS A 162 -8.00 13.13 3.11
CA LYS A 162 -8.46 11.81 2.66
C LYS A 162 -8.07 11.54 1.21
N LEU A 163 -8.24 10.27 0.79
CA LEU A 163 -7.97 9.78 -0.56
C LEU A 163 -9.19 8.97 -1.03
N TRP A 164 -9.42 8.98 -2.35
CA TRP A 164 -10.28 8.01 -3.02
C TRP A 164 -9.40 6.99 -3.73
N VAL A 165 -9.58 5.71 -3.42
CA VAL A 165 -8.70 4.65 -3.92
C VAL A 165 -9.49 3.57 -4.63
N MET A 166 -8.92 3.00 -5.71
CA MET A 166 -9.52 1.91 -6.45
C MET A 166 -8.47 0.85 -6.81
N GLY A 167 -8.91 -0.40 -6.97
CA GLY A 167 -8.05 -1.45 -7.49
C GLY A 167 -7.88 -1.35 -9.00
N ASP A 168 -6.75 -1.81 -9.53
CA ASP A 168 -6.51 -1.86 -10.97
C ASP A 168 -7.34 -2.98 -11.62
N HIS A 169 -7.60 -4.08 -10.90
CA HIS A 169 -8.58 -5.09 -11.27
C HIS A 169 -9.96 -4.66 -10.77
N ARG A 170 -10.60 -3.73 -11.47
CA ARG A 170 -11.87 -3.08 -11.12
C ARG A 170 -12.98 -4.03 -10.71
N GLY A 171 -13.12 -5.15 -11.42
CA GLY A 171 -14.15 -6.17 -11.18
C GLY A 171 -13.85 -7.09 -9.98
N ALA A 172 -12.61 -7.13 -9.48
CA ALA A 172 -12.18 -7.97 -8.35
C ALA A 172 -11.64 -7.16 -7.18
N SER A 173 -12.11 -5.91 -7.01
CA SER A 173 -11.62 -5.01 -5.98
C SER A 173 -12.77 -4.45 -5.15
N ALA A 174 -12.88 -4.89 -3.89
CA ALA A 174 -13.60 -4.15 -2.86
C ALA A 174 -12.73 -2.94 -2.46
N ASP A 175 -13.16 -1.74 -2.82
CA ASP A 175 -12.41 -0.49 -2.64
C ASP A 175 -13.38 0.67 -2.30
N SER A 176 -12.94 1.91 -2.39
CA SER A 176 -13.72 3.10 -2.03
C SER A 176 -15.16 3.08 -2.58
N ARG A 177 -15.38 2.49 -3.75
CA ARG A 177 -16.71 2.42 -4.39
C ARG A 177 -17.72 1.62 -3.58
N TYR A 178 -17.28 0.57 -2.90
CA TYR A 178 -18.13 -0.38 -2.16
C TYR A 178 -18.36 0.04 -0.70
N HIS A 179 -17.59 1.00 -0.22
CA HIS A 179 -17.55 1.41 1.18
C HIS A 179 -18.13 2.81 1.44
N GLN A 180 -19.00 3.30 0.55
CA GLN A 180 -19.58 4.64 0.65
C GLN A 180 -20.54 4.82 1.84
N GLU A 181 -21.08 3.72 2.37
CA GLU A 181 -21.94 3.72 3.56
C GLU A 181 -21.15 3.62 4.88
N ASP A 182 -19.84 3.34 4.83
CA ASP A 182 -18.99 3.22 6.01
C ASP A 182 -18.74 4.59 6.68
N ILE A 183 -18.14 4.58 7.87
CA ILE A 183 -17.86 5.79 8.67
C ILE A 183 -17.07 6.84 7.88
N ASN A 184 -16.08 6.41 7.11
CA ASN A 184 -15.28 7.29 6.26
C ASN A 184 -15.87 7.48 4.85
N LYS A 185 -17.06 6.94 4.56
CA LYS A 185 -17.75 7.05 3.26
C LYS A 185 -16.86 6.58 2.09
N GLY A 186 -16.13 5.49 2.28
CA GLY A 186 -15.19 4.96 1.28
C GLY A 186 -13.87 5.73 1.16
N PHE A 187 -13.71 6.85 1.86
CA PHE A 187 -12.47 7.60 1.81
C PHE A 187 -11.42 7.03 2.77
N VAL A 188 -10.17 6.94 2.32
CA VAL A 188 -9.04 6.51 3.14
C VAL A 188 -8.35 7.71 3.76
N PRO A 189 -8.33 7.84 5.10
CA PRO A 189 -7.55 8.90 5.75
C PRO A 189 -6.06 8.78 5.43
N ILE A 190 -5.39 9.87 5.09
CA ILE A 190 -3.94 9.90 4.81
C ILE A 190 -3.14 9.35 5.99
N SER A 191 -3.60 9.53 7.22
CA SER A 191 -2.97 8.97 8.42
C SER A 191 -2.95 7.44 8.48
N ARG A 192 -3.80 6.76 7.72
CA ARG A 192 -3.81 5.29 7.60
C ARG A 192 -2.82 4.79 6.56
N VAL A 193 -2.33 5.65 5.69
CA VAL A 193 -1.40 5.25 4.64
C VAL A 193 -0.01 4.97 5.21
N THR A 194 0.56 3.84 4.80
CA THR A 194 1.89 3.37 5.25
C THR A 194 2.99 3.83 4.29
N GLY A 195 2.72 3.80 2.98
CA GLY A 195 3.72 4.17 1.99
C GLY A 195 3.26 3.89 0.56
N ARG A 196 4.11 4.29 -0.40
CA ARG A 196 3.93 4.05 -1.83
C ARG A 196 4.70 2.81 -2.27
N VAL A 197 4.05 1.94 -3.02
CA VAL A 197 4.71 0.82 -3.71
C VAL A 197 5.62 1.38 -4.79
N VAL A 198 6.89 0.99 -4.76
CA VAL A 198 7.89 1.47 -5.72
C VAL A 198 8.40 0.36 -6.64
N ALA A 199 8.41 -0.88 -6.17
CA ALA A 199 8.88 -2.00 -6.97
C ALA A 199 8.30 -3.33 -6.47
N VAL A 200 8.14 -4.27 -7.40
CA VAL A 200 8.05 -5.71 -7.10
C VAL A 200 9.48 -6.22 -6.97
N ILE A 201 9.79 -6.92 -5.87
CA ILE A 201 11.14 -7.42 -5.56
C ILE A 201 11.23 -8.95 -5.55
N TRP A 202 10.10 -9.63 -5.59
CA TRP A 202 9.98 -11.09 -5.62
C TRP A 202 8.61 -11.49 -6.19
N PRO A 203 8.49 -12.59 -6.93
CA PRO A 203 9.55 -13.51 -7.40
C PRO A 203 10.47 -12.83 -8.42
N PHE A 204 11.70 -13.35 -8.59
CA PHE A 204 12.72 -12.74 -9.46
C PHE A 204 12.25 -12.50 -10.90
N LYS A 205 11.36 -13.36 -11.41
CA LYS A 205 10.77 -13.22 -12.76
C LYS A 205 9.83 -12.01 -12.90
N ASN A 206 9.31 -11.47 -11.76
CA ASN A 206 8.36 -10.35 -11.73
C ASN A 206 9.03 -9.04 -11.27
N ILE A 207 10.35 -9.03 -11.04
CA ILE A 207 11.02 -7.80 -10.58
C ILE A 207 10.76 -6.69 -11.59
N THR A 208 10.10 -5.63 -11.12
CA THR A 208 9.79 -4.47 -11.94
C THR A 208 9.60 -3.24 -11.06
N TYR A 209 9.83 -2.07 -11.62
CA TYR A 209 9.48 -0.80 -11.00
C TYR A 209 7.98 -0.55 -11.19
N VAL A 210 7.31 -0.05 -10.15
CA VAL A 210 5.90 0.38 -10.23
C VAL A 210 5.88 1.88 -10.52
N PRO A 211 5.61 2.28 -11.78
CA PRO A 211 5.67 3.68 -12.16
C PRO A 211 4.51 4.45 -11.54
N LYS A 212 4.75 5.74 -11.32
CA LYS A 212 3.67 6.69 -11.07
C LYS A 212 2.97 6.96 -12.41
N VAL A 213 1.67 6.72 -12.46
CA VAL A 213 0.85 7.01 -13.64
C VAL A 213 0.12 8.32 -13.40
N ASP A 214 0.40 9.33 -14.21
CA ASP A 214 -0.37 10.57 -14.18
C ASP A 214 -1.67 10.35 -14.96
N VAL A 215 -2.78 10.19 -14.24
CA VAL A 215 -4.09 9.89 -14.83
C VAL A 215 -4.71 11.07 -15.59
N LEU A 216 -4.18 12.29 -15.44
CA LEU A 216 -4.63 13.48 -16.16
C LEU A 216 -3.80 13.78 -17.40
N LYS A 217 -2.69 13.06 -17.65
CA LYS A 217 -1.95 13.19 -18.91
C LYS A 217 -2.65 12.38 -19.99
N LYS A 218 -3.04 13.09 -21.04
CA LYS A 218 -3.45 12.51 -22.33
C LYS A 218 -2.26 11.90 -23.06
#